data_fc70bdb15c4ac8c9c8d4b0f466d3d525
#
_entry.id   fc70bdb15c4ac8c9c8d4b0f466d3d525
#
_cell.length_a   1.000
_cell.length_b   1.000
_cell.length_c   1.000
_cell.angle_alpha   90.00
_cell.angle_beta   90.00
_cell.angle_gamma   90.00
#
_symmetry.space_group_name_H-M   'P 1'
#
loop_
_entity.id
_entity.type
_entity.pdbx_description
1 polymer ?
#
loop_
_entity_poly.entity_id
_entity_poly.type
_entity_poly.pdbx_seq_one_letter_code
_entity_poly.pdbx_strand_id
1 'polypeptide(L)'
;MKRISIVIPCYNSEATIRKVVEMVMEEFKKMDGYDCEFVLVNDGSPKDDTYGEIKKLGEQYKNVKGINLLRNFGQHNALMAALHYTEGDFILGMDDDMQTHPSQISKLIHKMEEGYDLSLIHI
;
A
#
# COMPACT_ATOMS: atom_id res chain seq x y z
N MET A 1 -4.55 19.31 3.73
CA MET A 1 -3.98 17.98 4.03
C MET A 1 -3.75 17.22 2.75
N LYS A 2 -2.57 16.64 2.60
CA LYS A 2 -2.24 15.84 1.42
C LYS A 2 -2.48 14.37 1.67
N ARG A 3 -3.02 13.67 0.68
CA ARG A 3 -3.30 12.24 0.77
C ARG A 3 -2.25 11.45 0.00
N ILE A 4 -1.73 10.41 0.62
CA ILE A 4 -0.75 9.50 0.04
C ILE A 4 -1.44 8.17 -0.24
N SER A 5 -1.39 7.70 -1.48
CA SER A 5 -1.90 6.37 -1.83
C SER A 5 -0.79 5.35 -1.66
N ILE A 6 -0.97 4.42 -0.73
CA ILE A 6 -0.02 3.33 -0.48
C ILE A 6 -0.48 2.12 -1.27
N VAL A 7 0.30 1.72 -2.27
CA VAL A 7 -0.03 0.59 -3.13
C VAL A 7 0.84 -0.60 -2.75
N ILE A 8 0.21 -1.72 -2.39
CA ILE A 8 0.93 -2.92 -1.96
C ILE A 8 0.45 -4.12 -2.78
N PRO A 9 1.27 -4.62 -3.72
CA PRO A 9 0.96 -5.89 -4.37
C PRO A 9 1.20 -7.02 -3.37
N CYS A 10 0.22 -7.88 -3.21
CA CYS A 10 0.22 -8.95 -2.20
C CYS A 10 0.24 -10.30 -2.89
N TYR A 11 1.17 -11.17 -2.44
CA TYR A 11 1.26 -12.53 -2.94
C TYR A 11 1.65 -13.45 -1.80
N ASN A 12 0.74 -14.35 -1.41
CA ASN A 12 0.92 -15.26 -0.27
C ASN A 12 1.32 -14.49 1.01
N SER A 13 0.59 -13.40 1.29
CA SER A 13 0.93 -12.49 2.39
C SER A 13 -0.14 -12.44 3.48
N GLU A 14 -0.96 -13.48 3.61
CA GLU A 14 -2.00 -13.55 4.64
C GLU A 14 -1.46 -13.26 6.04
N ALA A 15 -0.27 -13.78 6.36
CA ALA A 15 0.32 -13.64 7.69
C ALA A 15 0.95 -12.27 7.96
N THR A 16 1.26 -11.49 6.92
CA THR A 16 2.05 -10.26 7.06
C THR A 16 1.30 -8.99 6.72
N ILE A 17 0.31 -9.05 5.83
CA ILE A 17 -0.29 -7.82 5.26
C ILE A 17 -0.96 -6.94 6.32
N ARG A 18 -1.62 -7.51 7.31
CA ARG A 18 -2.25 -6.73 8.36
C ARG A 18 -1.23 -5.93 9.16
N LYS A 19 -0.11 -6.56 9.51
CA LYS A 19 0.96 -5.88 10.24
C LYS A 19 1.54 -4.71 9.45
N VAL A 20 1.77 -4.92 8.15
CA VAL A 20 2.30 -3.87 7.27
C VAL A 20 1.33 -2.68 7.26
N VAL A 21 0.06 -2.92 7.03
CA VAL A 21 -0.95 -1.86 6.97
C VAL A 21 -1.03 -1.11 8.29
N GLU A 22 -1.10 -1.83 9.41
CA GLU A 22 -1.24 -1.20 10.72
C GLU A 22 0.00 -0.42 11.13
N MET A 23 1.19 -0.92 10.81
CA MET A 23 2.44 -0.20 11.09
C MET A 23 2.53 1.09 10.28
N VAL A 24 2.12 1.05 9.00
CA VAL A 24 2.10 2.24 8.16
C VAL A 24 1.09 3.26 8.68
N MET A 25 -0.09 2.81 9.11
CA MET A 25 -1.08 3.70 9.70
C MET A 25 -0.54 4.42 10.94
N GLU A 26 0.22 3.72 11.78
CA GLU A 26 0.83 4.32 12.96
C GLU A 26 1.85 5.40 12.58
N GLU A 27 2.63 5.19 11.53
CA GLU A 27 3.55 6.21 11.05
C GLU A 27 2.82 7.46 10.58
N PHE A 28 1.70 7.31 9.87
CA PHE A 28 0.92 8.47 9.43
C PHE A 28 0.28 9.24 10.56
N LYS A 29 -0.05 8.58 11.67
CA LYS A 29 -0.57 9.27 12.86
C LYS A 29 0.46 10.23 13.46
N LYS A 30 1.74 9.97 13.26
CA LYS A 30 2.84 10.80 13.76
C LYS A 30 3.17 11.97 12.84
N MET A 31 2.60 12.00 11.64
CA MET A 31 2.90 13.03 10.64
C MET A 31 1.72 13.99 10.50
N ASP A 32 1.94 15.25 10.79
CA ASP A 32 0.93 16.28 10.61
C ASP A 32 0.78 16.65 9.14
N GLY A 33 -0.44 16.88 8.70
CA GLY A 33 -0.72 17.36 7.35
C GLY A 33 -0.83 16.28 6.29
N TYR A 34 -0.77 15.00 6.68
CA TYR A 34 -0.85 13.88 5.75
C TYR A 34 -1.93 12.90 6.15
N ASP A 35 -2.58 12.34 5.15
CA ASP A 35 -3.57 11.28 5.28
C ASP A 35 -3.16 10.18 4.32
N CYS A 36 -3.61 8.95 4.53
CA CYS A 36 -3.27 7.84 3.65
C CYS A 36 -4.48 7.02 3.26
N GLU A 37 -4.39 6.43 2.09
CA GLU A 37 -5.26 5.35 1.67
C GLU A 37 -4.40 4.18 1.25
N PHE A 38 -4.93 2.96 1.35
CA PHE A 38 -4.25 1.75 0.93
C PHE A 38 -4.97 1.12 -0.25
N VAL A 39 -4.21 0.72 -1.25
CA VAL A 39 -4.73 -0.09 -2.35
C VAL A 39 -3.95 -1.41 -2.30
N LEU A 40 -4.60 -2.46 -1.85
CA LEU A 40 -4.00 -3.78 -1.67
C LEU A 40 -4.45 -4.68 -2.81
N VAL A 41 -3.49 -5.20 -3.57
CA VAL A 41 -3.80 -6.04 -4.73
C VAL A 41 -3.38 -7.47 -4.47
N ASN A 42 -4.35 -8.39 -4.44
CA ASN A 42 -4.04 -9.81 -4.40
C ASN A 42 -3.63 -10.26 -5.81
N ASP A 43 -2.37 -10.64 -5.97
CA ASP A 43 -1.81 -11.06 -7.26
C ASP A 43 -1.91 -12.57 -7.43
N GLY A 44 -3.12 -13.10 -7.35
CA GLY A 44 -3.39 -14.51 -7.60
C GLY A 44 -2.74 -15.46 -6.59
N SER A 45 -2.81 -15.14 -5.29
CA SER A 45 -2.17 -15.95 -4.23
C SER A 45 -2.76 -17.36 -4.16
N PRO A 46 -1.98 -18.41 -4.49
CA PRO A 46 -2.51 -19.78 -4.50
C PRO A 46 -2.32 -20.54 -3.20
N LYS A 47 -1.46 -20.08 -2.30
CA LYS A 47 -1.04 -20.88 -1.12
C LYS A 47 -1.75 -20.51 0.17
N ASP A 48 -2.34 -19.33 0.27
CA ASP A 48 -3.02 -18.89 1.47
C ASP A 48 -4.24 -18.02 1.13
N ASP A 49 -4.91 -17.51 2.15
CA ASP A 49 -6.10 -16.68 1.98
C ASP A 49 -5.75 -15.19 2.05
N THR A 50 -4.79 -14.76 1.23
CA THR A 50 -4.36 -13.37 1.17
C THR A 50 -5.53 -12.44 0.90
N TYR A 51 -6.38 -12.76 -0.09
CA TYR A 51 -7.50 -11.87 -0.41
C TYR A 51 -8.54 -11.82 0.71
N GLY A 52 -8.75 -12.92 1.42
CA GLY A 52 -9.64 -12.93 2.58
C GLY A 52 -9.18 -11.95 3.65
N GLU A 53 -7.87 -11.87 3.90
CA GLU A 53 -7.32 -10.91 4.86
C GLU A 53 -7.42 -9.48 4.35
N ILE A 54 -7.17 -9.26 3.05
CA ILE A 54 -7.35 -7.95 2.41
C ILE A 54 -8.80 -7.49 2.55
N LYS A 55 -9.75 -8.38 2.31
CA LYS A 55 -11.16 -8.08 2.42
C LYS A 55 -11.55 -7.68 3.84
N LYS A 56 -11.03 -8.40 4.84
CA LYS A 56 -11.25 -8.05 6.25
C LYS A 56 -10.71 -6.67 6.58
N LEU A 57 -9.53 -6.34 6.06
CA LEU A 57 -8.95 -5.01 6.25
C LEU A 57 -9.81 -3.92 5.62
N GLY A 58 -10.34 -4.17 4.41
CA GLY A 58 -11.23 -3.22 3.75
C GLY A 58 -12.54 -3.00 4.47
N GLU A 59 -13.05 -4.02 5.17
CA GLU A 59 -14.24 -3.90 5.99
C GLU A 59 -13.97 -3.18 7.31
N GLN A 60 -12.78 -3.35 7.86
CA GLN A 60 -12.38 -2.77 9.14
C GLN A 60 -11.97 -1.30 9.01
N TYR A 61 -11.30 -0.94 7.93
CA TYR A 61 -10.77 0.41 7.72
C TYR A 61 -11.34 1.03 6.45
N LYS A 62 -11.90 2.22 6.56
CA LYS A 62 -12.52 2.92 5.42
C LYS A 62 -11.52 3.33 4.35
N ASN A 63 -10.27 3.49 4.73
CA ASN A 63 -9.21 3.93 3.82
C ASN A 63 -8.44 2.79 3.17
N VAL A 64 -8.95 1.56 3.26
CA VAL A 64 -8.34 0.39 2.62
C VAL A 64 -9.23 -0.11 1.49
N LYS A 65 -8.66 -0.21 0.28
CA LYS A 65 -9.32 -0.76 -0.89
C LYS A 65 -8.63 -2.07 -1.27
N GLY A 66 -9.40 -3.09 -1.60
CA GLY A 66 -8.86 -4.38 -2.02
C GLY A 66 -9.18 -4.69 -3.47
N ILE A 67 -8.20 -5.22 -4.20
CA ILE A 67 -8.35 -5.66 -5.58
C ILE A 67 -7.94 -7.11 -5.66
N ASN A 68 -8.74 -7.94 -6.34
CA ASN A 68 -8.45 -9.36 -6.50
C ASN A 68 -8.19 -9.69 -7.97
N LEU A 69 -6.94 -9.99 -8.28
CA LEU A 69 -6.58 -10.49 -9.61
C LEU A 69 -6.79 -12.00 -9.65
N LEU A 70 -7.40 -12.50 -10.71
CA LEU A 70 -7.79 -13.91 -10.83
C LEU A 70 -6.60 -14.86 -10.94
N ARG A 71 -5.43 -14.36 -11.32
CA ARG A 71 -4.21 -15.15 -11.44
C ARG A 71 -3.00 -14.27 -11.23
N ASN A 72 -1.84 -14.89 -11.03
CA ASN A 72 -0.61 -14.16 -10.85
C ASN A 72 -0.15 -13.49 -12.15
N PHE A 73 -0.08 -12.16 -12.15
CA PHE A 73 0.42 -11.37 -13.27
C PHE A 73 1.80 -10.79 -13.01
N GLY A 74 2.38 -11.03 -11.81
CA GLY A 74 3.65 -10.46 -11.40
C GLY A 74 3.48 -9.13 -10.67
N GLN A 75 4.44 -8.81 -9.80
CA GLN A 75 4.39 -7.65 -8.92
C GLN A 75 4.23 -6.34 -9.70
N HIS A 76 4.94 -6.19 -10.83
CA HIS A 76 4.86 -4.98 -11.63
C HIS A 76 3.46 -4.75 -12.21
N ASN A 77 2.85 -5.80 -12.74
CA ASN A 77 1.51 -5.70 -13.33
C ASN A 77 0.45 -5.48 -12.25
N ALA A 78 0.62 -6.08 -11.08
CA ALA A 78 -0.26 -5.83 -9.94
C ALA A 78 -0.20 -4.37 -9.50
N LEU A 79 1.01 -3.81 -9.44
CA LEU A 79 1.22 -2.41 -9.12
C LEU A 79 0.52 -1.50 -10.13
N MET A 80 0.69 -1.79 -11.43
CA MET A 80 0.06 -1.00 -12.50
C MET A 80 -1.46 -1.06 -12.41
N ALA A 81 -2.04 -2.23 -12.13
CA ALA A 81 -3.49 -2.37 -11.96
C ALA A 81 -3.98 -1.50 -10.79
N ALA A 82 -3.23 -1.49 -9.68
CA ALA A 82 -3.59 -0.73 -8.50
C ALA A 82 -3.61 0.79 -8.74
N LEU A 83 -2.76 1.28 -9.65
CA LEU A 83 -2.68 2.71 -9.94
C LEU A 83 -4.01 3.29 -10.42
N HIS A 84 -4.84 2.49 -11.06
CA HIS A 84 -6.16 2.93 -11.52
C HIS A 84 -7.14 3.24 -10.38
N TYR A 85 -6.85 2.79 -9.17
CA TYR A 85 -7.73 2.94 -8.02
C TYR A 85 -7.21 3.93 -6.99
N THR A 86 -6.11 4.62 -7.29
CA THR A 86 -5.52 5.59 -6.36
C THR A 86 -6.21 6.95 -6.50
N GLU A 87 -6.42 7.61 -5.36
CA GLU A 87 -7.02 8.95 -5.31
C GLU A 87 -6.14 9.96 -4.58
N GLY A 88 -4.94 9.56 -4.18
CA GLY A 88 -4.03 10.41 -3.42
C GLY A 88 -3.29 11.43 -4.29
N ASP A 89 -2.73 12.42 -3.63
CA ASP A 89 -1.88 13.43 -4.29
C ASP A 89 -0.54 12.84 -4.70
N PHE A 90 -0.05 11.85 -3.95
CA PHE A 90 1.17 11.11 -4.22
C PHE A 90 0.91 9.62 -4.11
N ILE A 91 1.70 8.82 -4.82
CA ILE A 91 1.59 7.37 -4.82
C ILE A 91 2.89 6.76 -4.32
N LEU A 92 2.78 5.89 -3.32
CA LEU A 92 3.91 5.18 -2.72
C LEU A 92 3.70 3.68 -2.85
N GLY A 93 4.56 3.00 -3.59
CA GLY A 93 4.54 1.55 -3.71
C GLY A 93 5.39 0.90 -2.64
N MET A 94 4.89 -0.16 -2.01
CA MET A 94 5.59 -0.91 -0.96
C MET A 94 5.47 -2.41 -1.21
N ASP A 95 6.43 -3.16 -0.67
CA ASP A 95 6.34 -4.62 -0.63
C ASP A 95 5.52 -5.08 0.58
N ASP A 96 5.01 -6.31 0.50
CA ASP A 96 4.13 -6.90 1.51
C ASP A 96 4.87 -7.72 2.57
N ASP A 97 6.19 -7.73 2.56
CA ASP A 97 7.02 -8.62 3.38
C ASP A 97 7.72 -7.93 4.56
N MET A 98 7.42 -6.67 4.80
CA MET A 98 7.98 -5.88 5.91
C MET A 98 9.50 -5.67 5.84
N GLN A 99 10.11 -5.80 4.66
CA GLN A 99 11.55 -5.56 4.51
C GLN A 99 11.90 -4.09 4.71
N THR A 100 10.97 -3.18 4.43
CA THR A 100 11.19 -1.75 4.60
C THR A 100 10.58 -1.30 5.92
N HIS A 101 11.37 -0.66 6.77
CA HIS A 101 10.88 -0.14 8.04
C HIS A 101 9.94 1.05 7.78
N PRO A 102 8.77 1.11 8.44
CA PRO A 102 7.81 2.20 8.21
C PRO A 102 8.38 3.61 8.45
N SER A 103 9.40 3.77 9.26
CA SER A 103 10.05 5.06 9.49
C SER A 103 10.64 5.67 8.22
N GLN A 104 10.91 4.86 7.20
CA GLN A 104 11.41 5.34 5.91
C GLN A 104 10.35 6.12 5.14
N ILE A 105 9.07 5.90 5.45
CA ILE A 105 7.96 6.55 4.74
C ILE A 105 8.00 8.06 4.92
N SER A 106 8.21 8.54 6.15
CA SER A 106 8.25 9.97 6.42
C SER A 106 9.40 10.65 5.67
N LYS A 107 10.56 9.97 5.58
CA LYS A 107 11.71 10.49 4.83
C LYS A 107 11.41 10.64 3.34
N LEU A 108 10.72 9.63 2.77
CA LEU A 108 10.35 9.66 1.36
C LEU A 108 9.33 10.75 1.05
N ILE A 109 8.35 10.92 1.92
CA ILE A 109 7.33 11.95 1.76
C ILE A 109 7.97 13.34 1.82
N HIS A 110 8.89 13.56 2.75
CA HIS A 110 9.61 14.84 2.83
C HIS A 110 10.41 15.11 1.55
N LYS A 111 11.02 14.09 0.95
CA LYS A 111 11.71 14.26 -0.33
C LYS A 111 10.75 14.63 -1.45
N MET A 112 9.57 14.03 -1.49
CA MET A 112 8.56 14.39 -2.48
C MET A 112 8.15 15.85 -2.34
N GLU A 113 8.00 16.34 -1.11
CA GLU A 113 7.65 17.73 -0.82
C GLU A 113 8.75 18.72 -1.18
N GLU A 114 10.01 18.29 -1.19
CA GLU A 114 11.15 19.14 -1.53
C GLU A 114 11.26 19.44 -3.02
N GLY A 115 10.32 18.97 -3.84
CA GLY A 115 10.27 19.31 -5.24
C GLY A 115 10.81 18.25 -6.19
N TYR A 116 11.01 17.02 -5.71
CA TYR A 116 11.26 15.91 -6.60
C TYR A 116 9.97 15.61 -7.37
N ASP A 117 10.07 15.66 -8.69
CA ASP A 117 8.93 15.50 -9.57
C ASP A 117 8.57 14.02 -9.76
N LEU A 118 8.41 13.30 -8.63
CA LEU A 118 8.07 11.88 -8.61
C LEU A 118 6.72 11.71 -7.95
N SER A 119 5.71 11.44 -8.74
CA SER A 119 4.39 11.10 -8.23
C SER A 119 4.31 9.66 -7.76
N LEU A 120 5.27 8.82 -8.14
CA LEU A 120 5.32 7.40 -7.78
C LEU A 120 6.71 7.04 -7.28
N ILE A 121 6.79 6.52 -6.04
CA ILE A 121 8.01 5.98 -5.46
C ILE A 121 7.73 4.54 -5.06
N HIS A 122 8.63 3.62 -5.39
CA HIS A 122 8.56 2.22 -4.97
C HIS A 122 9.68 1.93 -3.98
N ILE A 123 9.29 1.34 -2.85
CA ILE A 123 10.21 0.94 -1.80
C ILE A 123 10.41 -0.58 -1.85
#